data_b98fec86fb4af5d8254aa3c5a224e2c9
#
_entry.id   b98fec86fb4af5d8254aa3c5a224e2c9
#
_cell.length_a   1.000
_cell.length_b   1.000
_cell.length_c   1.000
_cell.angle_alpha   90.00
_cell.angle_beta   90.00
_cell.angle_gamma   90.00
#
_symmetry.space_group_name_H-M   'P 1'
#
loop_
_entity.id
_entity.type
_entity.pdbx_description
1 polymer ?
#
loop_
_entity_poly.entity_id
_entity_poly.type
_entity_poly.pdbx_seq_one_letter_code
_entity_poly.pdbx_strand_id
1 'polypeptide(L)'
;LYSCHPRSRKRLEESGFELDPRVIRHEPLGFHDYNHLQMNAFAVVSDSGTLPEESSFFTSVGNPFPAVCIRTSTERPEALDKACFILKGCFILAGIDEKPLVQAVETAVEMNENGDLGIPVPDYVEENVSTKVVKIIQSYTGVVNKMVWRKF
;
A
#
# COMPACT_ATOMS: atom_id res chain seq x y z
N LEU A 1 -12.03 -1.68 -11.98
CA LEU A 1 -11.77 -0.23 -12.03
C LEU A 1 -10.29 0.04 -12.26
N TYR A 2 -9.96 1.04 -13.07
CA TYR A 2 -8.58 1.46 -13.32
C TYR A 2 -8.43 2.96 -13.02
N SER A 3 -7.75 3.26 -11.91
CA SER A 3 -7.41 4.63 -11.55
C SER A 3 -6.25 5.11 -12.43
N CYS A 4 -6.59 5.89 -13.45
CA CYS A 4 -5.66 6.26 -14.51
C CYS A 4 -5.02 7.61 -14.23
N HIS A 5 -3.80 7.59 -13.70
CA HIS A 5 -3.01 8.81 -13.53
C HIS A 5 -2.74 9.50 -14.87
N PRO A 6 -2.66 10.85 -14.95
CA PRO A 6 -2.40 11.56 -16.21
C PRO A 6 -1.20 11.06 -17.01
N ARG A 7 -0.11 10.65 -16.34
CA ARG A 7 1.06 10.06 -17.03
C ARG A 7 0.74 8.73 -17.70
N SER A 8 -0.07 7.88 -17.04
CA SER A 8 -0.48 6.58 -17.59
C SER A 8 -1.45 6.78 -18.76
N ARG A 9 -2.36 7.75 -18.67
CA ARG A 9 -3.25 8.14 -19.77
C ARG A 9 -2.45 8.51 -21.00
N LYS A 10 -1.51 9.44 -20.85
CA LYS A 10 -0.67 9.89 -21.97
C LYS A 10 0.06 8.72 -22.63
N ARG A 11 0.63 7.79 -21.85
CA ARG A 11 1.31 6.61 -22.38
C ARG A 11 0.37 5.65 -23.11
N LEU A 12 -0.84 5.45 -22.59
CA LEU A 12 -1.84 4.63 -23.29
C LEU A 12 -2.21 5.23 -24.66
N GLU A 13 -2.43 6.54 -24.69
CA GLU A 13 -2.74 7.25 -25.94
C GLU A 13 -1.58 7.19 -26.94
N GLU A 14 -0.34 7.41 -26.49
CA GLU A 14 0.86 7.34 -27.33
C GLU A 14 1.16 5.92 -27.84
N SER A 15 0.85 4.89 -27.07
CA SER A 15 1.06 3.49 -27.44
C SER A 15 0.01 2.93 -28.39
N GLY A 16 -1.16 3.58 -28.49
CA GLY A 16 -2.31 3.04 -29.20
C GLY A 16 -2.92 1.79 -28.56
N PHE A 17 -2.58 1.51 -27.28
CA PHE A 17 -3.11 0.35 -26.58
C PHE A 17 -4.59 0.57 -26.21
N GLU A 18 -5.43 -0.34 -26.65
CA GLU A 18 -6.85 -0.34 -26.32
C GLU A 18 -7.12 -1.20 -25.09
N LEU A 19 -7.79 -0.60 -24.11
CA LEU A 19 -8.24 -1.33 -22.92
C LEU A 19 -9.46 -2.20 -23.27
N ASP A 20 -9.56 -3.36 -22.62
CA ASP A 20 -10.76 -4.21 -22.69
C ASP A 20 -11.99 -3.37 -22.29
N PRO A 21 -13.14 -3.50 -23.00
CA PRO A 21 -14.36 -2.75 -22.71
C PRO A 21 -14.91 -2.90 -21.29
N ARG A 22 -14.53 -3.95 -20.60
CA ARG A 22 -14.88 -4.19 -19.17
C ARG A 22 -14.08 -3.33 -18.21
N VAL A 23 -12.98 -2.72 -18.65
CA VAL A 23 -12.15 -1.86 -17.82
C VAL A 23 -12.77 -0.48 -17.71
N ILE A 24 -13.27 -0.15 -16.53
CA ILE A 24 -13.80 1.18 -16.22
C ILE A 24 -12.62 2.07 -15.81
N ARG A 25 -12.24 2.95 -16.72
CA ARG A 25 -11.19 3.95 -16.48
C ARG A 25 -11.77 5.20 -15.84
N HIS A 26 -11.15 5.67 -14.78
CA HIS A 26 -11.54 6.92 -14.11
C HIS A 26 -10.32 7.76 -13.72
N GLU A 27 -10.56 9.03 -13.42
CA GLU A 27 -9.57 9.92 -12.80
C GLU A 27 -9.25 9.46 -11.37
N PRO A 28 -8.06 9.81 -10.82
CA PRO A 28 -7.76 9.54 -9.43
C PRO A 28 -8.87 10.06 -8.51
N LEU A 29 -9.30 9.20 -7.60
CA LEU A 29 -10.38 9.48 -6.65
C LEU A 29 -9.88 10.26 -5.44
N GLY A 30 -10.79 10.86 -4.70
CA GLY A 30 -10.51 11.38 -3.37
C GLY A 30 -10.20 10.27 -2.37
N PHE A 31 -9.56 10.64 -1.26
CA PHE A 31 -9.06 9.70 -0.24
C PHE A 31 -10.16 8.75 0.29
N HIS A 32 -11.34 9.26 0.60
CA HIS A 32 -12.41 8.45 1.16
C HIS A 32 -13.00 7.47 0.15
N ASP A 33 -13.23 7.91 -1.09
CA ASP A 33 -13.77 7.05 -2.14
C ASP A 33 -12.79 5.96 -2.52
N TYR A 34 -11.51 6.30 -2.61
CA TYR A 34 -10.45 5.34 -2.89
C TYR A 34 -10.36 4.25 -1.81
N ASN A 35 -10.30 4.63 -0.54
CA ASN A 35 -10.26 3.67 0.56
C ASN A 35 -11.52 2.80 0.63
N HIS A 36 -12.70 3.39 0.38
CA HIS A 36 -13.94 2.63 0.33
C HIS A 36 -13.92 1.56 -0.77
N LEU A 37 -13.39 1.90 -1.93
CA LEU A 37 -13.24 0.93 -3.02
C LEU A 37 -12.22 -0.16 -2.69
N GLN A 38 -11.09 0.18 -2.06
CA GLN A 38 -10.10 -0.82 -1.62
C GLN A 38 -10.71 -1.86 -0.68
N MET A 39 -11.42 -1.41 0.35
CA MET A 39 -12.04 -2.30 1.34
C MET A 39 -13.13 -3.21 0.76
N ASN A 40 -13.71 -2.86 -0.38
CA ASN A 40 -14.79 -3.62 -1.02
C ASN A 40 -14.36 -4.26 -2.36
N ALA A 41 -13.09 -4.19 -2.70
CA ALA A 41 -12.57 -4.78 -3.93
C ALA A 41 -12.38 -6.29 -3.78
N PHE A 42 -12.60 -7.02 -4.88
CA PHE A 42 -12.21 -8.43 -4.98
C PHE A 42 -10.70 -8.62 -4.79
N ALA A 43 -9.90 -7.74 -5.39
CA ALA A 43 -8.47 -7.61 -5.16
C ALA A 43 -8.02 -6.19 -5.52
N VAL A 44 -6.96 -5.72 -4.88
CA VAL A 44 -6.31 -4.43 -5.19
C VAL A 44 -4.96 -4.71 -5.82
N VAL A 45 -4.78 -4.25 -7.05
CA VAL A 45 -3.51 -4.37 -7.78
C VAL A 45 -2.97 -2.96 -8.01
N SER A 46 -1.79 -2.68 -7.51
CA SER A 46 -1.22 -1.32 -7.57
C SER A 46 0.30 -1.33 -7.63
N ASP A 47 0.86 -0.32 -8.29
CA ASP A 47 2.28 0.02 -8.26
C ASP A 47 2.62 1.08 -7.20
N SER A 48 1.64 1.48 -6.39
CA SER A 48 1.83 2.48 -5.34
C SER A 48 2.76 1.98 -4.23
N GLY A 49 3.67 2.84 -3.78
CA GLY A 49 4.52 2.58 -2.62
C GLY A 49 3.75 2.58 -1.29
N THR A 50 2.52 3.13 -1.26
CA THR A 50 1.66 3.16 -0.06
C THR A 50 0.78 1.93 0.09
N LEU A 51 0.61 1.10 -0.94
CA LEU A 51 -0.21 -0.12 -0.86
C LEU A 51 0.16 -1.02 0.34
N PRO A 52 1.46 -1.27 0.64
CA PRO A 52 1.84 -2.05 1.81
C PRO A 52 1.41 -1.43 3.15
N GLU A 53 1.49 -0.11 3.26
CA GLU A 53 1.08 0.65 4.44
C GLU A 53 -0.44 0.58 4.61
N GLU A 54 -1.18 0.81 3.53
CA GLU A 54 -2.64 0.73 3.49
C GLU A 54 -3.14 -0.68 3.82
N SER A 55 -2.58 -1.71 3.18
CA SER A 55 -2.93 -3.10 3.44
C SER A 55 -2.68 -3.49 4.91
N SER A 56 -1.54 -3.11 5.47
CA SER A 56 -1.21 -3.33 6.87
C SER A 56 -2.19 -2.64 7.82
N PHE A 57 -2.48 -1.37 7.57
CA PHE A 57 -3.43 -0.60 8.38
C PHE A 57 -4.82 -1.21 8.35
N PHE A 58 -5.36 -1.51 7.17
CA PHE A 58 -6.69 -2.10 7.06
C PHE A 58 -6.78 -3.49 7.68
N THR A 59 -5.74 -4.30 7.60
CA THR A 59 -5.65 -5.57 8.32
C THR A 59 -5.73 -5.35 9.84
N SER A 60 -5.06 -4.32 10.37
CA SER A 60 -5.06 -4.02 11.82
C SER A 60 -6.41 -3.61 12.37
N VAL A 61 -7.25 -2.99 11.54
CA VAL A 61 -8.61 -2.55 11.93
C VAL A 61 -9.71 -3.54 11.55
N GLY A 62 -9.33 -4.74 11.10
CA GLY A 62 -10.26 -5.82 10.80
C GLY A 62 -10.97 -5.70 9.43
N ASN A 63 -10.43 -4.91 8.52
CA ASN A 63 -10.94 -4.76 7.14
C ASN A 63 -9.87 -5.09 6.09
N PRO A 64 -9.26 -6.28 6.14
CA PRO A 64 -8.24 -6.68 5.19
C PRO A 64 -8.80 -6.77 3.77
N PHE A 65 -7.95 -6.60 2.78
CA PHE A 65 -8.26 -6.84 1.38
C PHE A 65 -7.10 -7.54 0.67
N PRO A 66 -7.37 -8.37 -0.36
CA PRO A 66 -6.32 -8.97 -1.16
C PRO A 66 -5.49 -7.89 -1.86
N ALA A 67 -4.21 -7.77 -1.51
CA ALA A 67 -3.32 -6.75 -2.02
C ALA A 67 -2.16 -7.33 -2.84
N VAL A 68 -1.99 -6.85 -4.06
CA VAL A 68 -0.92 -7.27 -4.98
C VAL A 68 -0.19 -6.07 -5.54
N CYS A 69 1.12 -6.05 -5.35
CA CYS A 69 1.99 -4.99 -5.83
C CYS A 69 2.66 -5.38 -7.15
N ILE A 70 2.42 -4.60 -8.22
CA ILE A 70 3.00 -4.80 -9.56
C ILE A 70 4.34 -4.09 -9.73
N ARG A 71 5.31 -4.45 -8.89
CA ARG A 71 6.66 -3.89 -8.91
C ARG A 71 7.69 -5.02 -8.88
N THR A 72 8.90 -4.73 -9.33
CA THR A 72 10.04 -5.65 -9.26
C THR A 72 10.80 -5.56 -7.94
N SER A 73 10.54 -4.52 -7.15
CA SER A 73 11.12 -4.31 -5.83
C SER A 73 10.18 -3.47 -4.97
N THR A 74 10.42 -3.47 -3.67
CA THR A 74 9.66 -2.64 -2.72
C THR A 74 10.60 -1.90 -1.79
N GLU A 75 10.24 -0.68 -1.44
CA GLU A 75 10.88 0.09 -0.37
C GLU A 75 10.34 -0.29 1.02
N ARG A 76 9.43 -1.27 1.09
CA ARG A 76 8.74 -1.73 2.30
C ARG A 76 8.93 -3.24 2.50
N PRO A 77 10.17 -3.73 2.58
CA PRO A 77 10.42 -5.17 2.73
C PRO A 77 9.82 -5.73 4.02
N GLU A 78 9.68 -4.90 5.05
CA GLU A 78 9.05 -5.26 6.32
C GLU A 78 7.58 -5.68 6.17
N ALA A 79 6.89 -5.21 5.17
CA ALA A 79 5.51 -5.60 4.93
C ALA A 79 5.37 -6.95 4.21
N LEU A 80 6.47 -7.44 3.61
CA LEU A 80 6.55 -8.79 3.04
C LEU A 80 6.90 -9.83 4.11
N ASP A 81 7.78 -9.49 5.05
CA ASP A 81 8.61 -10.48 5.76
C ASP A 81 8.56 -10.38 7.32
N LYS A 82 7.95 -9.38 7.91
CA LYS A 82 8.04 -9.18 9.37
C LYS A 82 7.06 -9.95 10.24
N ALA A 83 6.67 -11.13 9.80
CA ALA A 83 6.17 -12.10 10.75
C ALA A 83 7.26 -13.15 10.97
N CYS A 84 8.12 -12.92 11.91
CA CYS A 84 9.36 -13.63 12.20
C CYS A 84 9.24 -15.14 12.53
N PHE A 85 8.19 -15.84 12.21
CA PHE A 85 8.06 -17.30 12.26
C PHE A 85 6.88 -17.85 11.42
N ILE A 86 6.03 -17.00 10.89
CA ILE A 86 4.92 -17.43 10.03
C ILE A 86 4.81 -16.38 8.92
N LEU A 87 5.25 -16.72 7.74
CA LEU A 87 5.30 -15.90 6.51
C LEU A 87 3.90 -15.34 6.11
N LYS A 88 3.45 -14.29 6.77
CA LYS A 88 2.13 -13.70 6.54
C LYS A 88 2.24 -12.18 6.37
N GLY A 89 2.84 -11.75 5.25
CA GLY A 89 2.81 -10.35 4.85
C GLY A 89 1.39 -9.91 4.46
N CYS A 90 1.14 -8.60 4.51
CA CYS A 90 -0.17 -8.04 4.18
C CYS A 90 -0.41 -7.90 2.67
N PHE A 91 0.59 -8.15 1.82
CA PHE A 91 0.48 -8.04 0.37
C PHE A 91 1.45 -8.98 -0.35
N ILE A 92 1.21 -9.22 -1.63
CA ILE A 92 2.09 -10.01 -2.50
C ILE A 92 2.82 -9.09 -3.49
N LEU A 93 4.14 -9.21 -3.58
CA LEU A 93 4.96 -8.56 -4.60
C LEU A 93 5.05 -9.47 -5.82
N ALA A 94 4.30 -9.16 -6.88
CA ALA A 94 4.11 -10.04 -8.03
C ALA A 94 5.10 -9.83 -9.19
N GLY A 95 5.83 -8.72 -9.20
CA GLY A 95 6.58 -8.32 -10.39
C GLY A 95 5.67 -7.65 -11.44
N ILE A 96 6.12 -7.65 -12.69
CA ILE A 96 5.43 -6.98 -13.81
C ILE A 96 4.99 -7.94 -14.91
N ASP A 97 5.29 -9.22 -14.77
CA ASP A 97 4.94 -10.23 -15.76
C ASP A 97 3.51 -10.74 -15.57
N GLU A 98 2.79 -10.98 -16.65
CA GLU A 98 1.38 -11.35 -16.65
C GLU A 98 1.09 -12.60 -15.81
N LYS A 99 1.80 -13.71 -16.06
CA LYS A 99 1.51 -14.99 -15.40
C LYS A 99 1.72 -14.94 -13.87
N PRO A 100 2.87 -14.46 -13.36
CA PRO A 100 3.05 -14.27 -11.92
C PRO A 100 2.03 -13.31 -11.30
N LEU A 101 1.64 -12.25 -12.03
CA LEU A 101 0.66 -11.30 -11.55
C LEU A 101 -0.73 -11.94 -11.36
N VAL A 102 -1.21 -12.68 -12.36
CA VAL A 102 -2.51 -13.37 -12.26
C VAL A 102 -2.47 -14.39 -11.11
N GLN A 103 -1.42 -15.20 -11.04
CA GLN A 103 -1.24 -16.16 -9.94
C GLN A 103 -1.20 -15.49 -8.57
N ALA A 104 -0.54 -14.35 -8.45
CA ALA A 104 -0.48 -13.58 -7.19
C ALA A 104 -1.86 -13.07 -6.76
N VAL A 105 -2.69 -12.61 -7.72
CA VAL A 105 -4.07 -12.19 -7.44
C VAL A 105 -4.90 -13.37 -6.96
N GLU A 106 -4.86 -14.51 -7.65
CA GLU A 106 -5.58 -15.72 -7.26
C GLU A 106 -5.16 -16.18 -5.85
N THR A 107 -3.86 -16.21 -5.57
CA THR A 107 -3.32 -16.57 -4.27
C THR A 107 -3.77 -15.61 -3.17
N ALA A 108 -3.70 -14.29 -3.41
CA ALA A 108 -4.12 -13.29 -2.42
C ALA A 108 -5.61 -13.40 -2.08
N VAL A 109 -6.45 -13.68 -3.08
CA VAL A 109 -7.89 -13.88 -2.89
C VAL A 109 -8.15 -15.15 -2.09
N GLU A 110 -7.54 -16.28 -2.48
CA GLU A 110 -7.67 -17.55 -1.76
C GLU A 110 -7.23 -17.46 -0.31
N MET A 111 -6.10 -16.80 -0.04
CA MET A 111 -5.63 -16.54 1.33
C MET A 111 -6.65 -15.75 2.13
N ASN A 112 -7.20 -14.70 1.55
CA ASN A 112 -8.20 -13.87 2.22
C ASN A 112 -9.50 -14.64 2.52
N GLU A 113 -9.99 -15.45 1.58
CA GLU A 113 -11.17 -16.31 1.74
C GLU A 113 -10.96 -17.38 2.83
N ASN A 114 -9.75 -17.89 2.97
CA ASN A 114 -9.38 -18.86 3.99
C ASN A 114 -9.07 -18.21 5.37
N GLY A 115 -9.24 -16.90 5.51
CA GLY A 115 -8.98 -16.17 6.74
C GLY A 115 -7.48 -15.94 7.03
N ASP A 116 -6.61 -16.16 6.05
CA ASP A 116 -5.19 -15.81 6.13
C ASP A 116 -4.99 -14.36 5.70
N LEU A 117 -5.24 -13.46 6.65
CA LEU A 117 -5.36 -12.02 6.40
C LEU A 117 -4.03 -11.26 6.51
N GLY A 118 -2.93 -11.97 6.75
CA GLY A 118 -1.64 -11.37 7.03
C GLY A 118 -1.53 -10.81 8.46
N ILE A 119 -0.33 -10.35 8.79
CA ILE A 119 -0.03 -9.72 10.09
C ILE A 119 0.33 -8.26 9.85
N PRO A 120 -0.37 -7.31 10.52
CA PRO A 120 -0.07 -5.89 10.40
C PRO A 120 1.37 -5.58 10.83
N VAL A 121 2.03 -4.70 10.09
CA VAL A 121 3.34 -4.17 10.45
C VAL A 121 3.17 -3.16 11.59
N PRO A 122 3.82 -3.34 12.75
CA PRO A 122 3.62 -2.47 13.90
C PRO A 122 3.83 -0.98 13.62
N ASP A 123 4.80 -0.66 12.75
CA ASP A 123 5.15 0.73 12.42
C ASP A 123 4.08 1.44 11.56
N TYR A 124 3.11 0.70 10.97
CA TYR A 124 2.07 1.23 10.07
C TYR A 124 0.68 1.30 10.69
N VAL A 125 0.54 0.86 11.93
CA VAL A 125 -0.75 0.85 12.65
C VAL A 125 -0.84 1.91 13.75
N GLU A 126 0.19 2.75 13.84
CA GLU A 126 0.28 3.77 14.87
C GLU A 126 -0.71 4.93 14.65
N GLU A 127 -1.49 5.20 15.68
CA GLU A 127 -2.43 6.33 15.70
C GLU A 127 -1.83 7.58 16.38
N ASN A 128 -2.52 8.71 16.21
CA ASN A 128 -2.15 9.99 16.84
C ASN A 128 -0.74 10.49 16.48
N VAL A 129 -0.29 10.21 15.26
CA VAL A 129 1.04 10.57 14.76
C VAL A 129 1.31 12.07 14.89
N SER A 130 0.33 12.92 14.61
CA SER A 130 0.46 14.38 14.75
C SER A 130 0.84 14.81 16.18
N THR A 131 0.21 14.21 17.19
CA THR A 131 0.53 14.46 18.61
C THR A 131 1.94 13.97 18.95
N LYS A 132 2.35 12.83 18.44
CA LYS A 132 3.71 12.30 18.61
C LYS A 132 4.76 13.24 18.00
N VAL A 133 4.50 13.73 16.80
CA VAL A 133 5.36 14.69 16.09
C VAL A 133 5.50 15.99 16.90
N VAL A 134 4.40 16.56 17.41
CA VAL A 134 4.43 17.76 18.25
C VAL A 134 5.27 17.52 19.51
N LYS A 135 5.09 16.39 20.19
CA LYS A 135 5.90 16.03 21.37
C LYS A 135 7.39 15.92 21.05
N ILE A 136 7.74 15.32 19.92
CA ILE A 136 9.13 15.21 19.47
C ILE A 136 9.71 16.61 19.22
N ILE A 137 9.00 17.46 18.48
CA ILE A 137 9.45 18.84 18.21
C ILE A 137 9.68 19.60 19.51
N GLN A 138 8.71 19.59 20.42
CA GLN A 138 8.83 20.29 21.70
C GLN A 138 9.97 19.75 22.56
N SER A 139 10.19 18.44 22.59
CA SER A 139 11.22 17.81 23.41
C SER A 139 12.63 18.04 22.85
N TYR A 140 12.78 17.95 21.52
CA TYR A 140 14.11 17.93 20.90
C TYR A 140 14.59 19.30 20.39
N THR A 141 13.73 20.30 20.21
CA THR A 141 14.14 21.60 19.67
C THR A 141 15.22 22.22 20.52
N GLY A 142 15.09 22.24 21.85
CA GLY A 142 16.11 22.77 22.78
C GLY A 142 17.40 21.96 22.74
N VAL A 143 17.30 20.64 22.67
CA VAL A 143 18.45 19.74 22.57
C VAL A 143 19.23 19.97 21.28
N VAL A 144 18.53 20.02 20.14
CA VAL A 144 19.15 20.25 18.81
C VAL A 144 19.79 21.65 18.76
N ASN A 145 19.09 22.67 19.25
CA ASN A 145 19.65 24.02 19.29
C ASN A 145 20.96 24.05 20.08
N LYS A 146 20.99 23.46 21.27
CA LYS A 146 22.18 23.42 22.13
C LYS A 146 23.29 22.51 21.58
N MET A 147 22.96 21.28 21.24
CA MET A 147 23.97 20.25 20.94
C MET A 147 24.47 20.30 19.48
N VAL A 148 23.59 20.63 18.55
CA VAL A 148 23.91 20.63 17.11
C VAL A 148 24.26 22.05 16.64
N TRP A 149 23.35 22.98 16.88
CA TRP A 149 23.49 24.37 16.39
C TRP A 149 24.29 25.31 17.31
N ARG A 150 24.63 24.83 18.52
CA ARG A 150 25.38 25.61 19.54
C ARG A 150 24.79 27.02 19.79
N LYS A 151 23.47 27.14 19.71
CA LYS A 151 22.71 28.33 20.05
C LYS A 151 22.47 28.33 21.56
N PHE A 152 22.98 29.35 22.26
CA PHE A 152 22.84 29.53 23.71
C PHE A 152 21.89 30.68 24.03
#